data_f9562d91bafb6287a85c713b440fc4dc
#
_entry.id   f9562d91bafb6287a85c713b440fc4dc
#
_cell.length_a   1.000
_cell.length_b   1.000
_cell.length_c   1.000
_cell.angle_alpha   90.00
_cell.angle_beta   90.00
_cell.angle_gamma   90.00
#
_symmetry.space_group_name_H-M   'P 1'
#
loop_
_entity.id
_entity.type
_entity.pdbx_description
1 polymer ?
#
loop_
_entity_poly.entity_id
_entity_poly.type
_entity_poly.pdbx_seq_one_letter_code
_entity_poly.pdbx_strand_id
1 'polypeptide(L)'
;MNGTTLNILSQNIDTLWVINCAILVFIMQAGFMCMESGLSRHKNSINVALKNAADFGVSVVMFWLFGFGLMFGTSYKGIIGTDLFFFKTNISEYQTYFVFQAMFVATAATIISGAVAERMKFAGYLIVTIIATAIIYPIIGHWAWSSSYLSKLYADVTTNGSSGWLTEMGFVDFAGSTIVHSVGGWIALAGVLILGPRIGKYSSANKGKFTGSSFPLAILGTLILWFGWFGFNGGSNGAMDETVPLILINTFLAAAFGLLTGLFISYITKKKPDPMYVVLGPLAGLVAITASCNSVDSVSAIIIGIIGCIIAIITSELLEKFEIDDVVGAIPVHLAAGIWGTVAVAIFSDLEILGTGLTRIEQFKVQGIGIIAVGIFSFTISFIVLKILNNFYPLRVSPVHEELGLNIAEHGAVSAEHDLISVLDKQSSSGDLKIRGPQDPFTAGGVIGLYYNKMMDKLETSEEEKNKWRNRISKEIDLAVIVQENFIPKRNLKKYPVKGITFPQEKYLEIFLAFIHTIIVFTL
;
A
#
# COMPACT_ATOMS: atom_id res chain seq x y z
N MET A 1 29.71 22.22 38.69
CA MET A 1 29.00 22.92 37.61
C MET A 1 27.95 23.82 38.27
N ASN A 2 27.82 25.06 37.80
CA ASN A 2 26.75 25.94 38.30
C ASN A 2 25.37 25.41 37.83
N GLY A 3 24.31 25.61 38.63
CA GLY A 3 22.96 25.10 38.31
C GLY A 3 22.46 25.49 36.90
N THR A 4 22.81 26.72 36.45
CA THR A 4 22.51 27.20 35.09
C THR A 4 23.16 26.35 33.99
N THR A 5 24.42 25.91 34.18
CA THR A 5 25.14 25.06 33.22
C THR A 5 24.50 23.66 33.10
N LEU A 6 24.01 23.11 34.23
CA LEU A 6 23.33 21.82 34.26
C LEU A 6 21.97 21.90 33.55
N ASN A 7 21.21 22.98 33.74
CA ASN A 7 19.94 23.17 33.05
C ASN A 7 20.09 23.29 31.52
N ILE A 8 21.09 24.07 31.06
CA ILE A 8 21.40 24.18 29.62
C ILE A 8 21.82 22.84 29.04
N LEU A 9 22.64 22.06 29.76
CA LEU A 9 23.07 20.74 29.31
C LEU A 9 21.87 19.78 29.19
N SER A 10 20.95 19.77 30.18
CA SER A 10 19.72 18.97 30.13
C SER A 10 18.87 19.34 28.92
N GLN A 11 18.55 20.61 28.70
CA GLN A 11 17.79 21.09 27.55
C GLN A 11 18.42 20.70 26.20
N ASN A 12 19.74 20.77 26.10
CA ASN A 12 20.45 20.34 24.88
C ASN A 12 20.35 18.84 24.66
N ILE A 13 20.37 18.01 25.70
CA ILE A 13 20.19 16.55 25.62
C ILE A 13 18.75 16.24 25.17
N ASP A 14 17.74 16.91 25.74
CA ASP A 14 16.35 16.74 25.37
C ASP A 14 16.09 17.14 23.91
N THR A 15 16.64 18.28 23.50
CA THR A 15 16.59 18.73 22.10
C THR A 15 17.25 17.71 21.16
N LEU A 16 18.45 17.21 21.52
CA LEU A 16 19.13 16.18 20.73
C LEU A 16 18.30 14.89 20.64
N TRP A 17 17.67 14.47 21.75
CA TRP A 17 16.80 13.31 21.78
C TRP A 17 15.61 13.46 20.82
N VAL A 18 14.87 14.58 20.92
CA VAL A 18 13.70 14.83 20.06
C VAL A 18 14.08 14.91 18.59
N ILE A 19 15.21 15.54 18.23
CA ILE A 19 15.69 15.60 16.85
C ILE A 19 16.05 14.20 16.33
N ASN A 20 16.78 13.39 17.13
CA ASN A 20 17.09 12.01 16.73
C ASN A 20 15.81 11.18 16.54
N CYS A 21 14.82 11.34 17.42
CA CYS A 21 13.53 10.70 17.30
C CYS A 21 12.78 11.16 16.03
N ALA A 22 12.81 12.44 15.69
CA ALA A 22 12.26 12.95 14.44
C ALA A 22 12.92 12.29 13.20
N ILE A 23 14.24 12.10 13.22
CA ILE A 23 14.96 11.39 12.14
C ILE A 23 14.52 9.93 12.06
N LEU A 24 14.32 9.24 13.19
CA LEU A 24 13.80 7.87 13.22
C LEU A 24 12.39 7.80 12.63
N VAL A 25 11.51 8.76 12.95
CA VAL A 25 10.16 8.83 12.37
C VAL A 25 10.21 9.17 10.87
N PHE A 26 11.15 10.02 10.42
CA PHE A 26 11.36 10.27 8.99
C PHE A 26 11.66 8.99 8.21
N ILE A 27 12.49 8.09 8.76
CA ILE A 27 12.79 6.79 8.15
C ILE A 27 11.51 5.94 7.97
N MET A 28 10.47 6.13 8.79
CA MET A 28 9.19 5.43 8.63
C MET A 28 8.52 5.73 7.28
N GLN A 29 8.78 6.87 6.64
CA GLN A 29 8.27 7.15 5.29
C GLN A 29 8.81 6.15 4.26
N ALA A 30 10.08 5.78 4.37
CA ALA A 30 10.64 4.69 3.55
C ALA A 30 10.01 3.33 3.92
N GLY A 31 9.70 3.12 5.19
CA GLY A 31 8.97 1.93 5.66
C GLY A 31 7.58 1.81 5.03
N PHE A 32 6.78 2.87 5.05
CA PHE A 32 5.47 2.92 4.38
C PHE A 32 5.59 2.68 2.89
N MET A 33 6.50 3.38 2.21
CA MET A 33 6.75 3.21 0.78
C MET A 33 7.08 1.75 0.43
N CYS A 34 7.96 1.09 1.18
CA CYS A 34 8.31 -0.31 0.95
C CYS A 34 7.14 -1.26 1.23
N MET A 35 6.44 -1.07 2.34
CA MET A 35 5.31 -1.90 2.77
C MET A 35 4.15 -1.79 1.77
N GLU A 36 3.72 -0.58 1.45
CA GLU A 36 2.62 -0.34 0.51
C GLU A 36 2.95 -0.78 -0.91
N SER A 37 4.18 -0.51 -1.41
CA SER A 37 4.62 -0.97 -2.73
C SER A 37 4.68 -2.50 -2.79
N GLY A 38 5.10 -3.13 -1.70
CA GLY A 38 5.17 -4.59 -1.62
C GLY A 38 3.78 -5.26 -1.56
N LEU A 39 2.80 -4.65 -0.90
CA LEU A 39 1.43 -5.15 -0.80
C LEU A 39 0.55 -4.79 -1.99
N SER A 40 0.88 -3.76 -2.76
CA SER A 40 0.18 -3.42 -4.00
C SER A 40 0.63 -4.30 -5.17
N ARG A 41 -0.23 -4.44 -6.21
CA ARG A 41 0.13 -5.16 -7.43
C ARG A 41 1.24 -4.44 -8.18
N HIS A 42 2.15 -5.20 -8.80
CA HIS A 42 3.35 -4.70 -9.48
C HIS A 42 3.08 -3.52 -10.44
N LYS A 43 2.00 -3.57 -11.20
CA LYS A 43 1.60 -2.51 -12.14
C LYS A 43 1.25 -1.16 -11.48
N ASN A 44 1.25 -1.08 -10.14
CA ASN A 44 0.92 0.11 -9.36
C ASN A 44 2.02 0.49 -8.35
N SER A 45 3.07 -0.31 -8.19
CA SER A 45 4.08 -0.14 -7.15
C SER A 45 4.86 1.19 -7.27
N ILE A 46 5.17 1.63 -8.49
CA ILE A 46 5.83 2.92 -8.74
C ILE A 46 4.90 4.08 -8.39
N ASN A 47 3.62 3.99 -8.78
CA ASN A 47 2.63 5.02 -8.41
C ASN A 47 2.50 5.15 -6.89
N VAL A 48 2.49 4.03 -6.16
CA VAL A 48 2.43 4.02 -4.70
C VAL A 48 3.69 4.66 -4.10
N ALA A 49 4.87 4.30 -4.57
CA ALA A 49 6.13 4.90 -4.10
C ALA A 49 6.17 6.42 -4.34
N LEU A 50 5.74 6.88 -5.51
CA LEU A 50 5.66 8.31 -5.83
C LEU A 50 4.62 9.05 -4.97
N LYS A 51 3.48 8.41 -4.64
CA LYS A 51 2.49 8.97 -3.71
C LYS A 51 3.09 9.19 -2.33
N ASN A 52 3.79 8.20 -1.77
CA ASN A 52 4.44 8.31 -0.46
C ASN A 52 5.53 9.41 -0.43
N ALA A 53 6.31 9.57 -1.49
CA ALA A 53 7.29 10.65 -1.58
C ALA A 53 6.62 12.03 -1.70
N ALA A 54 5.56 12.13 -2.49
CA ALA A 54 4.87 13.39 -2.74
C ALA A 54 4.02 13.84 -1.52
N ASP A 55 3.35 12.90 -0.84
CA ASP A 55 2.55 13.23 0.34
C ASP A 55 3.41 13.73 1.49
N PHE A 56 4.60 13.17 1.68
CA PHE A 56 5.56 13.69 2.65
C PHE A 56 5.90 15.15 2.37
N GLY A 57 6.29 15.48 1.12
CA GLY A 57 6.61 16.85 0.74
C GLY A 57 5.43 17.81 0.92
N VAL A 58 4.23 17.41 0.46
CA VAL A 58 3.01 18.19 0.62
C VAL A 58 2.64 18.37 2.10
N SER A 59 2.74 17.32 2.90
CA SER A 59 2.42 17.36 4.33
C SER A 59 3.30 18.36 5.08
N VAL A 60 4.61 18.33 4.87
CA VAL A 60 5.55 19.26 5.50
C VAL A 60 5.24 20.71 5.11
N VAL A 61 4.97 20.96 3.81
CA VAL A 61 4.64 22.31 3.32
C VAL A 61 3.32 22.80 3.90
N MET A 62 2.27 21.98 3.89
CA MET A 62 0.95 22.38 4.40
C MET A 62 0.98 22.57 5.93
N PHE A 63 1.73 21.74 6.65
CA PHE A 63 1.92 21.89 8.08
C PHE A 63 2.69 23.17 8.41
N TRP A 64 3.71 23.53 7.61
CA TRP A 64 4.43 24.79 7.76
C TRP A 64 3.56 26.00 7.48
N LEU A 65 2.73 25.96 6.41
CA LEU A 65 1.87 27.08 6.02
C LEU A 65 0.77 27.33 7.07
N PHE A 66 0.04 26.29 7.44
CA PHE A 66 -1.21 26.40 8.19
C PHE A 66 -1.26 25.47 9.40
N GLY A 67 -0.83 24.22 9.23
CA GLY A 67 -1.09 23.15 10.18
C GLY A 67 -0.51 23.41 11.56
N PHE A 68 0.75 23.88 11.64
CA PHE A 68 1.39 24.18 12.93
C PHE A 68 0.65 25.27 13.68
N GLY A 69 0.25 26.34 13.00
CA GLY A 69 -0.52 27.43 13.60
C GLY A 69 -1.88 26.97 14.10
N LEU A 70 -2.63 26.21 13.29
CA LEU A 70 -3.93 25.65 13.71
C LEU A 70 -3.81 24.69 14.90
N MET A 71 -2.70 23.95 15.00
CA MET A 71 -2.50 22.92 16.02
C MET A 71 -1.94 23.47 17.33
N PHE A 72 -0.94 24.35 17.26
CA PHE A 72 -0.15 24.80 18.41
C PHE A 72 -0.18 26.31 18.64
N GLY A 73 -0.90 27.06 17.82
CA GLY A 73 -1.13 28.48 18.03
C GLY A 73 -2.03 28.75 19.24
N THR A 74 -2.12 30.03 19.62
CA THR A 74 -2.98 30.49 20.71
C THR A 74 -4.41 29.99 20.50
N SER A 75 -4.92 29.29 21.51
CA SER A 75 -6.18 28.56 21.41
C SER A 75 -7.41 29.49 21.38
N TYR A 76 -8.24 29.28 20.38
CA TYR A 76 -9.59 29.87 20.37
C TYR A 76 -10.60 28.85 20.90
N LYS A 77 -11.01 29.04 22.15
CA LYS A 77 -12.00 28.21 22.85
C LYS A 77 -11.70 26.71 22.89
N GLY A 78 -10.43 26.32 22.87
CA GLY A 78 -10.01 24.91 22.85
C GLY A 78 -10.21 24.20 21.52
N ILE A 79 -10.60 24.91 20.44
CA ILE A 79 -11.01 24.29 19.18
C ILE A 79 -9.92 24.37 18.10
N ILE A 80 -9.29 25.56 17.95
CA ILE A 80 -8.24 25.82 16.92
C ILE A 80 -7.21 26.82 17.45
N GLY A 81 -6.00 26.74 16.94
CA GLY A 81 -4.99 27.78 17.07
C GLY A 81 -5.21 28.93 16.08
N THR A 82 -4.83 30.15 16.47
CA THR A 82 -5.12 31.38 15.72
C THR A 82 -3.90 32.18 15.29
N ASP A 83 -2.70 31.74 15.63
CA ASP A 83 -1.43 32.39 15.30
C ASP A 83 -0.38 31.35 14.84
N LEU A 84 0.90 31.72 14.79
CA LEU A 84 2.02 30.91 14.35
C LEU A 84 1.90 30.37 12.89
N PHE A 85 1.02 30.93 12.09
CA PHE A 85 0.94 30.61 10.67
C PHE A 85 2.23 30.99 9.94
N PHE A 86 2.57 30.23 8.90
CA PHE A 86 3.83 30.32 8.20
C PHE A 86 5.05 30.09 9.10
N PHE A 87 4.84 29.43 10.22
CA PHE A 87 5.83 29.12 11.24
C PHE A 87 6.70 30.34 11.64
N LYS A 88 6.08 31.49 11.86
CA LYS A 88 6.76 32.73 12.23
C LYS A 88 7.15 32.74 13.71
N THR A 89 8.21 32.02 14.05
CA THR A 89 8.79 32.01 15.39
C THR A 89 10.30 31.84 15.34
N ASN A 90 11.02 32.46 16.28
CA ASN A 90 12.46 32.32 16.46
C ASN A 90 12.78 31.52 17.74
N ILE A 91 11.78 30.93 18.38
CA ILE A 91 11.94 30.13 19.59
C ILE A 91 12.46 28.74 19.19
N SER A 92 13.63 28.34 19.68
CA SER A 92 14.32 27.09 19.30
C SER A 92 13.50 25.85 19.65
N GLU A 93 12.75 25.92 20.73
CA GLU A 93 11.87 24.90 21.23
C GLU A 93 10.73 24.59 20.22
N TYR A 94 10.09 25.64 19.70
CA TYR A 94 9.12 25.47 18.63
C TYR A 94 9.72 24.89 17.37
N GLN A 95 10.98 25.23 17.04
CA GLN A 95 11.67 24.70 15.85
C GLN A 95 11.89 23.19 15.98
N THR A 96 12.39 22.73 17.11
CA THR A 96 12.57 21.31 17.41
C THR A 96 11.25 20.57 17.36
N TYR A 97 10.22 21.13 17.97
CA TYR A 97 8.90 20.54 18.02
C TYR A 97 8.22 20.50 16.66
N PHE A 98 8.39 21.56 15.84
CA PHE A 98 7.91 21.57 14.46
C PHE A 98 8.47 20.40 13.65
N VAL A 99 9.78 20.18 13.71
CA VAL A 99 10.42 19.07 12.97
C VAL A 99 9.84 17.73 13.39
N PHE A 100 9.65 17.50 14.69
CA PHE A 100 9.08 16.27 15.21
C PHE A 100 7.61 16.09 14.79
N GLN A 101 6.78 17.10 14.97
CA GLN A 101 5.34 17.04 14.64
C GLN A 101 5.06 17.00 13.13
N ALA A 102 5.96 17.56 12.31
CA ALA A 102 5.86 17.43 10.86
C ALA A 102 5.96 15.96 10.40
N MET A 103 6.71 15.12 11.12
CA MET A 103 6.77 13.67 10.83
C MET A 103 5.46 12.98 11.16
N PHE A 104 4.76 13.41 12.20
CA PHE A 104 3.47 12.83 12.62
C PHE A 104 2.34 13.16 11.65
N VAL A 105 2.25 14.41 11.20
CA VAL A 105 1.25 14.80 10.21
C VAL A 105 1.45 14.08 8.88
N ALA A 106 2.71 13.89 8.47
CA ALA A 106 3.06 13.10 7.28
C ALA A 106 2.65 11.63 7.44
N THR A 107 2.87 11.05 8.63
CA THR A 107 2.42 9.69 8.95
C THR A 107 0.90 9.55 8.82
N ALA A 108 0.12 10.49 9.36
CA ALA A 108 -1.35 10.47 9.23
C ALA A 108 -1.81 10.53 7.76
N ALA A 109 -1.10 11.29 6.91
CA ALA A 109 -1.39 11.37 5.48
C ALA A 109 -1.05 10.08 4.73
N THR A 110 0.12 9.50 4.99
CA THR A 110 0.58 8.28 4.33
C THR A 110 -0.35 7.09 4.60
N ILE A 111 -0.96 6.99 5.79
CA ILE A 111 -1.96 5.95 6.11
C ILE A 111 -3.09 5.91 5.07
N ILE A 112 -3.49 7.06 4.53
CA ILE A 112 -4.55 7.15 3.52
C ILE A 112 -4.10 6.54 2.19
N SER A 113 -2.81 6.75 1.82
CA SER A 113 -2.22 6.26 0.56
C SER A 113 -2.45 4.78 0.34
N GLY A 114 -2.12 3.98 1.35
CA GLY A 114 -2.20 2.53 1.28
C GLY A 114 -3.62 2.03 1.04
N ALA A 115 -4.61 2.57 1.75
CA ALA A 115 -6.00 2.13 1.62
C ALA A 115 -6.60 2.41 0.23
N VAL A 116 -6.28 3.56 -0.38
CA VAL A 116 -6.81 4.01 -1.67
C VAL A 116 -5.92 3.65 -2.87
N ALA A 117 -4.85 2.91 -2.62
CA ALA A 117 -3.90 2.49 -3.64
C ALA A 117 -4.58 1.80 -4.83
N GLU A 118 -3.88 1.76 -5.97
CA GLU A 118 -4.26 1.09 -7.22
C GLU A 118 -5.43 1.67 -8.00
N ARG A 119 -6.23 2.60 -7.44
CA ARG A 119 -7.43 3.15 -8.12
C ARG A 119 -7.65 4.65 -7.96
N MET A 120 -7.00 5.29 -6.99
CA MET A 120 -7.10 6.73 -6.81
C MET A 120 -6.10 7.47 -7.70
N LYS A 121 -6.55 8.50 -8.41
CA LYS A 121 -5.67 9.39 -9.20
C LYS A 121 -4.60 10.02 -8.33
N PHE A 122 -3.40 10.20 -8.87
CA PHE A 122 -2.27 10.81 -8.17
C PHE A 122 -2.61 12.23 -7.68
N ALA A 123 -3.08 13.10 -8.57
CA ALA A 123 -3.47 14.46 -8.20
C ALA A 123 -4.64 14.50 -7.20
N GLY A 124 -5.61 13.57 -7.33
CA GLY A 124 -6.71 13.44 -6.36
C GLY A 124 -6.20 13.10 -4.97
N TYR A 125 -5.22 12.21 -4.86
CA TYR A 125 -4.59 11.87 -3.60
C TYR A 125 -3.86 13.07 -2.98
N LEU A 126 -3.11 13.87 -3.77
CA LEU A 126 -2.44 15.06 -3.25
C LEU A 126 -3.42 16.11 -2.70
N ILE A 127 -4.59 16.27 -3.32
CA ILE A 127 -5.65 17.15 -2.78
C ILE A 127 -6.16 16.62 -1.43
N VAL A 128 -6.35 15.31 -1.29
CA VAL A 128 -6.73 14.70 -0.01
C VAL A 128 -5.65 14.95 1.05
N THR A 129 -4.38 14.78 0.69
CA THR A 129 -3.24 15.06 1.57
C THR A 129 -3.24 16.51 2.05
N ILE A 130 -3.46 17.49 1.15
CA ILE A 130 -3.56 18.91 1.51
C ILE A 130 -4.65 19.13 2.56
N ILE A 131 -5.85 18.59 2.34
CA ILE A 131 -6.99 18.77 3.25
C ILE A 131 -6.72 18.09 4.60
N ALA A 132 -6.18 16.89 4.58
CA ALA A 132 -5.84 16.14 5.78
C ALA A 132 -4.81 16.88 6.64
N THR A 133 -3.75 17.38 6.03
CA THR A 133 -2.58 17.91 6.73
C THR A 133 -2.66 19.41 7.04
N ALA A 134 -3.43 20.18 6.25
CA ALA A 134 -3.64 21.60 6.52
C ALA A 134 -4.81 21.85 7.46
N ILE A 135 -5.82 20.96 7.55
CA ILE A 135 -7.08 21.26 8.22
C ILE A 135 -7.47 20.16 9.22
N ILE A 136 -7.71 18.92 8.76
CA ILE A 136 -8.36 17.90 9.60
C ILE A 136 -7.45 17.49 10.76
N TYR A 137 -6.25 17.07 10.46
CA TYR A 137 -5.29 16.63 11.46
C TYR A 137 -4.90 17.74 12.45
N PRO A 138 -4.58 18.99 12.02
CA PRO A 138 -4.22 20.05 12.94
C PRO A 138 -5.32 20.45 13.90
N ILE A 139 -6.57 20.51 13.45
CA ILE A 139 -7.71 20.84 14.32
C ILE A 139 -7.87 19.77 15.42
N ILE A 140 -7.80 18.51 15.04
CA ILE A 140 -7.90 17.40 16.01
C ILE A 140 -6.69 17.39 16.96
N GLY A 141 -5.50 17.61 16.42
CA GLY A 141 -4.28 17.73 17.23
C GLY A 141 -4.37 18.89 18.22
N HIS A 142 -5.00 20.01 17.85
CA HIS A 142 -5.27 21.11 18.77
C HIS A 142 -6.16 20.67 19.95
N TRP A 143 -7.19 19.87 19.71
CA TRP A 143 -8.10 19.41 20.77
C TRP A 143 -7.40 18.63 21.87
N ALA A 144 -6.39 17.83 21.53
CA ALA A 144 -5.76 16.90 22.46
C ALA A 144 -4.32 17.26 22.86
N TRP A 145 -3.60 18.05 22.06
CA TRP A 145 -2.16 18.27 22.25
C TRP A 145 -1.74 19.74 22.34
N SER A 146 -2.65 20.71 22.19
CA SER A 146 -2.28 22.13 22.06
C SER A 146 -1.56 22.74 23.26
N SER A 147 -1.70 22.19 24.46
CA SER A 147 -1.07 22.72 25.66
C SER A 147 -0.24 21.72 26.46
N SER A 148 -0.59 20.43 26.37
CA SER A 148 -0.02 19.41 27.25
C SER A 148 1.43 19.09 26.94
N TYR A 149 1.85 19.29 25.73
CA TYR A 149 3.16 18.88 25.24
C TYR A 149 4.20 20.00 25.38
N LEU A 150 3.89 21.20 24.92
CA LEU A 150 4.81 22.34 25.00
C LEU A 150 5.09 22.75 26.45
N SER A 151 4.09 22.63 27.34
CA SER A 151 4.29 22.94 28.76
C SER A 151 5.11 21.91 29.52
N LYS A 152 5.14 20.65 29.08
CA LYS A 152 6.02 19.61 29.67
C LYS A 152 7.46 19.73 29.20
N LEU A 153 7.66 20.05 27.91
CA LEU A 153 8.98 20.20 27.30
C LEU A 153 9.65 21.50 27.68
N TYR A 154 8.88 22.58 27.82
CA TYR A 154 9.39 23.93 27.95
C TYR A 154 8.53 24.70 28.96
N ALA A 155 8.85 24.55 30.24
CA ALA A 155 8.13 25.19 31.34
C ALA A 155 8.02 26.72 31.22
N ASP A 156 8.87 27.34 30.40
CA ASP A 156 8.89 28.79 30.16
C ASP A 156 8.02 29.23 28.96
N VAL A 157 7.48 28.29 28.15
CA VAL A 157 6.55 28.62 27.08
C VAL A 157 5.16 28.70 27.68
N THR A 158 4.83 29.87 28.23
CA THR A 158 3.45 30.18 28.66
C THR A 158 2.59 30.24 27.40
N THR A 159 1.82 29.20 27.16
CA THR A 159 0.71 29.25 26.19
C THR A 159 -0.33 30.23 26.76
N ASN A 160 -0.34 31.46 26.25
CA ASN A 160 -1.35 32.45 26.57
C ASN A 160 -2.72 32.04 25.99
N GLY A 161 -3.35 31.03 26.57
CA GLY A 161 -4.64 30.56 26.07
C GLY A 161 -5.13 29.29 26.74
N SER A 162 -6.41 29.00 26.57
CA SER A 162 -7.02 27.75 27.00
C SER A 162 -6.38 26.56 26.28
N SER A 163 -6.25 25.44 26.94
CA SER A 163 -5.87 24.15 26.36
C SER A 163 -6.90 23.69 25.31
N GLY A 164 -6.56 22.69 24.54
CA GLY A 164 -7.53 21.98 23.73
C GLY A 164 -8.63 21.37 24.61
N TRP A 165 -9.86 21.42 24.15
CA TRP A 165 -11.02 21.02 24.96
C TRP A 165 -10.99 19.56 25.42
N LEU A 166 -10.41 18.66 24.61
CA LEU A 166 -10.20 17.25 25.02
C LEU A 166 -9.14 17.14 26.11
N THR A 167 -8.05 17.91 26.02
CA THR A 167 -7.02 17.96 27.06
C THR A 167 -7.60 18.46 28.37
N GLU A 168 -8.44 19.51 28.35
CA GLU A 168 -9.11 20.05 29.55
C GLU A 168 -10.06 19.04 30.19
N MET A 169 -10.65 18.13 29.40
CA MET A 169 -11.44 17.02 29.91
C MET A 169 -10.62 15.88 30.54
N GLY A 170 -9.31 15.87 30.35
CA GLY A 170 -8.41 14.77 30.75
C GLY A 170 -8.28 13.65 29.75
N PHE A 171 -8.54 13.90 28.44
CA PHE A 171 -8.25 12.95 27.38
C PHE A 171 -6.74 12.76 27.23
N VAL A 172 -6.30 11.51 27.15
CA VAL A 172 -4.90 11.15 26.99
C VAL A 172 -4.69 10.29 25.74
N ASP A 173 -3.78 10.73 24.89
CA ASP A 173 -3.26 9.96 23.76
C ASP A 173 -1.78 10.32 23.63
N PHE A 174 -0.92 9.50 24.25
CA PHE A 174 0.49 9.86 24.48
C PHE A 174 1.24 10.14 23.18
N ALA A 175 1.14 9.25 22.21
CA ALA A 175 1.87 9.40 20.94
C ALA A 175 0.96 9.29 19.70
N GLY A 176 -0.37 9.12 19.82
CA GLY A 176 -1.28 9.29 18.70
C GLY A 176 -1.99 8.05 18.19
N SER A 177 -2.36 7.08 19.04
CA SER A 177 -3.26 5.99 18.61
C SER A 177 -4.54 6.51 17.97
N THR A 178 -5.14 7.57 18.54
CA THR A 178 -6.29 8.27 17.95
C THR A 178 -5.84 9.41 17.05
N ILE A 179 -5.01 10.33 17.56
CA ILE A 179 -4.72 11.62 16.90
C ILE A 179 -3.97 11.44 15.58
N VAL A 180 -3.11 10.43 15.46
CA VAL A 180 -2.38 10.13 14.22
C VAL A 180 -3.07 8.99 13.47
N HIS A 181 -3.14 7.83 14.13
CA HIS A 181 -3.51 6.59 13.45
C HIS A 181 -5.00 6.50 13.16
N SER A 182 -5.87 6.75 14.15
CA SER A 182 -7.32 6.71 13.87
C SER A 182 -7.76 7.83 12.93
N VAL A 183 -7.18 9.04 13.03
CA VAL A 183 -7.48 10.14 12.08
C VAL A 183 -7.16 9.70 10.64
N GLY A 184 -5.93 9.21 10.37
CA GLY A 184 -5.56 8.68 9.07
C GLY A 184 -6.49 7.55 8.62
N GLY A 185 -6.82 6.63 9.53
CA GLY A 185 -7.72 5.50 9.28
C GLY A 185 -9.17 5.91 8.97
N TRP A 186 -9.73 6.93 9.64
CA TRP A 186 -11.05 7.47 9.32
C TRP A 186 -11.12 8.15 7.96
N ILE A 187 -10.09 8.92 7.60
CA ILE A 187 -9.98 9.55 6.27
C ILE A 187 -9.83 8.47 5.20
N ALA A 188 -9.02 7.44 5.47
CA ALA A 188 -8.85 6.28 4.60
C ALA A 188 -10.18 5.56 4.35
N LEU A 189 -10.97 5.31 5.41
CA LEU A 189 -12.29 4.69 5.30
C LEU A 189 -13.24 5.52 4.43
N ALA A 190 -13.29 6.83 4.64
CA ALA A 190 -14.09 7.73 3.80
C ALA A 190 -13.67 7.65 2.32
N GLY A 191 -12.36 7.65 2.06
CA GLY A 191 -11.80 7.51 0.70
C GLY A 191 -12.17 6.18 0.03
N VAL A 192 -12.01 5.07 0.76
CA VAL A 192 -12.33 3.72 0.25
C VAL A 192 -13.82 3.59 -0.08
N LEU A 193 -14.70 4.11 0.76
CA LEU A 193 -16.16 4.06 0.53
C LEU A 193 -16.60 4.88 -0.69
N ILE A 194 -15.94 6.00 -0.96
CA ILE A 194 -16.23 6.85 -2.13
C ILE A 194 -15.68 6.23 -3.41
N LEU A 195 -14.48 5.67 -3.38
CA LEU A 195 -13.86 5.07 -4.55
C LEU A 195 -14.48 3.72 -4.94
N GLY A 196 -14.99 2.97 -3.96
CA GLY A 196 -15.42 1.60 -4.14
C GLY A 196 -14.25 0.61 -4.30
N PRO A 197 -14.54 -0.69 -4.44
CA PRO A 197 -13.53 -1.73 -4.58
C PRO A 197 -12.83 -1.67 -5.95
N ARG A 198 -11.61 -2.24 -6.03
CA ARG A 198 -10.86 -2.43 -7.29
C ARG A 198 -11.66 -3.32 -8.25
N ILE A 199 -11.57 -3.02 -9.53
CA ILE A 199 -12.31 -3.74 -10.57
C ILE A 199 -12.00 -5.23 -10.51
N GLY A 200 -13.04 -6.03 -10.36
CA GLY A 200 -12.95 -7.49 -10.31
C GLY A 200 -12.43 -8.08 -9.00
N LYS A 201 -12.13 -7.29 -7.97
CA LYS A 201 -11.61 -7.77 -6.67
C LYS A 201 -12.49 -8.87 -6.06
N TYR A 202 -13.79 -8.66 -6.06
CA TYR A 202 -14.77 -9.59 -5.44
C TYR A 202 -15.47 -10.52 -6.46
N SER A 203 -15.05 -10.52 -7.73
CA SER A 203 -15.58 -11.46 -8.70
C SER A 203 -15.07 -12.89 -8.47
N SER A 204 -15.92 -13.89 -8.63
CA SER A 204 -15.57 -15.30 -8.47
C SER A 204 -14.39 -15.75 -9.37
N ALA A 205 -14.29 -15.18 -10.57
CA ALA A 205 -13.22 -15.47 -11.53
C ALA A 205 -11.82 -14.98 -11.08
N ASN A 206 -11.76 -14.04 -10.13
CA ASN A 206 -10.52 -13.41 -9.70
C ASN A 206 -10.14 -13.75 -8.25
N LYS A 207 -10.81 -14.70 -7.63
CA LYS A 207 -10.50 -15.13 -6.27
C LYS A 207 -9.02 -15.53 -6.15
N GLY A 208 -8.28 -14.85 -5.26
CA GLY A 208 -6.85 -15.09 -5.04
C GLY A 208 -5.89 -14.41 -6.03
N LYS A 209 -6.39 -13.62 -7.01
CA LYS A 209 -5.52 -12.92 -7.99
C LYS A 209 -5.03 -11.54 -7.53
N PHE A 210 -5.58 -11.01 -6.42
CA PHE A 210 -5.20 -9.71 -5.86
C PHE A 210 -4.13 -9.92 -4.76
N THR A 211 -2.94 -10.31 -5.18
CA THR A 211 -1.78 -10.49 -4.29
C THR A 211 -0.79 -9.35 -4.45
N GLY A 212 -0.08 -9.02 -3.36
CA GLY A 212 1.00 -8.04 -3.40
C GLY A 212 2.12 -8.44 -4.35
N SER A 213 2.86 -7.44 -4.82
CA SER A 213 3.99 -7.61 -5.76
C SER A 213 5.21 -8.26 -5.10
N SER A 214 5.47 -7.95 -3.83
CA SER A 214 6.67 -8.40 -3.11
C SER A 214 6.46 -8.44 -1.60
N PHE A 215 6.09 -9.59 -1.07
CA PHE A 215 6.00 -9.77 0.39
C PHE A 215 7.34 -9.55 1.13
N PRO A 216 8.51 -9.92 0.58
CA PRO A 216 9.78 -9.56 1.22
C PRO A 216 9.96 -8.05 1.39
N LEU A 217 9.57 -7.25 0.38
CA LEU A 217 9.62 -5.79 0.47
C LEU A 217 8.61 -5.25 1.50
N ALA A 218 7.41 -5.84 1.56
CA ALA A 218 6.40 -5.47 2.56
C ALA A 218 6.88 -5.75 3.99
N ILE A 219 7.51 -6.90 4.22
CA ILE A 219 8.09 -7.27 5.52
C ILE A 219 9.25 -6.34 5.89
N LEU A 220 10.13 -6.03 4.93
CA LEU A 220 11.21 -5.05 5.14
C LEU A 220 10.63 -3.69 5.56
N GLY A 221 9.59 -3.22 4.85
CA GLY A 221 8.87 -2.00 5.20
C GLY A 221 8.31 -2.03 6.62
N THR A 222 7.70 -3.15 7.02
CA THR A 222 7.19 -3.37 8.38
C THR A 222 8.29 -3.28 9.43
N LEU A 223 9.47 -3.85 9.17
CA LEU A 223 10.61 -3.77 10.09
C LEU A 223 11.18 -2.34 10.19
N ILE A 224 11.22 -1.61 9.09
CA ILE A 224 11.62 -0.19 9.07
C ILE A 224 10.62 0.66 9.87
N LEU A 225 9.32 0.41 9.72
CA LEU A 225 8.28 1.07 10.53
C LEU A 225 8.46 0.77 12.01
N TRP A 226 8.68 -0.49 12.37
CA TRP A 226 8.94 -0.87 13.75
C TRP A 226 10.19 -0.17 14.34
N PHE A 227 11.26 -0.12 13.58
CA PHE A 227 12.47 0.59 13.96
C PHE A 227 12.19 2.09 14.20
N GLY A 228 11.49 2.75 13.30
CA GLY A 228 11.11 4.16 13.45
C GLY A 228 10.18 4.43 14.63
N TRP A 229 9.43 3.41 15.08
CA TRP A 229 8.50 3.54 16.19
C TRP A 229 9.19 3.75 17.54
N PHE A 230 10.46 3.39 17.68
CA PHE A 230 11.26 3.80 18.82
C PHE A 230 11.36 5.33 18.93
N GLY A 231 11.55 6.00 17.79
CA GLY A 231 11.51 7.45 17.72
C GLY A 231 10.09 8.01 17.90
N PHE A 232 9.10 7.34 17.32
CA PHE A 232 7.70 7.76 17.38
C PHE A 232 7.20 7.83 18.83
N ASN A 233 7.33 6.75 19.60
CA ASN A 233 6.92 6.70 20.99
C ASN A 233 7.94 7.33 21.94
N GLY A 234 9.25 7.04 21.77
CA GLY A 234 10.29 7.58 22.64
C GLY A 234 10.42 9.10 22.56
N GLY A 235 10.30 9.67 21.34
CA GLY A 235 10.32 11.11 21.13
C GLY A 235 9.09 11.83 21.67
N SER A 236 7.96 11.14 21.75
CA SER A 236 6.73 11.68 22.34
C SER A 236 6.84 11.97 23.84
N ASN A 237 7.85 11.45 24.51
CA ASN A 237 8.19 11.87 25.88
C ASN A 237 8.71 13.32 25.95
N GLY A 238 9.30 13.79 24.87
CA GLY A 238 9.81 15.15 24.75
C GLY A 238 11.15 15.42 25.44
N ALA A 239 11.57 14.54 26.33
CA ALA A 239 12.82 14.62 27.07
C ALA A 239 13.49 13.24 27.11
N MET A 240 14.81 13.21 27.30
CA MET A 240 15.53 11.98 27.57
C MET A 240 15.67 11.79 29.08
N ASP A 241 14.68 11.15 29.68
CA ASP A 241 14.60 10.90 31.11
C ASP A 241 14.50 9.39 31.43
N GLU A 242 14.30 9.06 32.70
CA GLU A 242 14.21 7.69 33.20
C GLU A 242 12.99 6.90 32.70
N THR A 243 12.00 7.55 32.10
CA THR A 243 10.79 6.90 31.57
C THR A 243 10.99 6.35 30.16
N VAL A 244 11.92 6.92 29.39
CA VAL A 244 12.18 6.53 27.99
C VAL A 244 12.50 5.04 27.84
N PRO A 245 13.37 4.41 28.64
CA PRO A 245 13.64 2.97 28.49
C PRO A 245 12.39 2.10 28.60
N LEU A 246 11.46 2.43 29.51
CA LEU A 246 10.19 1.69 29.66
C LEU A 246 9.29 1.89 28.45
N ILE A 247 9.20 3.11 27.92
CA ILE A 247 8.45 3.41 26.67
C ILE A 247 8.96 2.54 25.51
N LEU A 248 10.28 2.42 25.35
CA LEU A 248 10.88 1.61 24.31
C LEU A 248 10.63 0.11 24.49
N ILE A 249 10.73 -0.39 25.74
CA ILE A 249 10.42 -1.79 26.08
C ILE A 249 8.96 -2.10 25.75
N ASN A 250 8.01 -1.27 26.20
CA ASN A 250 6.58 -1.45 25.97
C ASN A 250 6.25 -1.43 24.47
N THR A 251 6.87 -0.52 23.71
CA THR A 251 6.73 -0.45 22.26
C THR A 251 7.23 -1.73 21.58
N PHE A 252 8.42 -2.20 21.99
CA PHE A 252 9.01 -3.40 21.42
C PHE A 252 8.19 -4.66 21.72
N LEU A 253 7.75 -4.84 22.96
CA LEU A 253 6.98 -6.01 23.40
C LEU A 253 5.59 -6.06 22.73
N ALA A 254 4.88 -4.94 22.65
CA ALA A 254 3.57 -4.90 22.00
C ALA A 254 3.67 -5.32 20.52
N ALA A 255 4.69 -4.88 19.80
CA ALA A 255 4.92 -5.27 18.42
C ALA A 255 5.29 -6.75 18.29
N ALA A 256 6.21 -7.25 19.13
CA ALA A 256 6.67 -8.64 19.10
C ALA A 256 5.52 -9.62 19.37
N PHE A 257 4.71 -9.33 20.38
CA PHE A 257 3.55 -10.18 20.71
C PHE A 257 2.43 -10.02 19.71
N GLY A 258 2.25 -8.85 19.09
CA GLY A 258 1.38 -8.65 17.94
C GLY A 258 1.77 -9.54 16.76
N LEU A 259 3.06 -9.58 16.40
CA LEU A 259 3.62 -10.48 15.38
C LEU A 259 3.37 -11.96 15.69
N LEU A 260 3.71 -12.38 16.90
CA LEU A 260 3.52 -13.78 17.34
C LEU A 260 2.04 -14.19 17.33
N THR A 261 1.15 -13.28 17.72
CA THR A 261 -0.30 -13.46 17.67
C THR A 261 -0.78 -13.62 16.23
N GLY A 262 -0.33 -12.78 15.31
CA GLY A 262 -0.64 -12.90 13.88
C GLY A 262 -0.18 -14.23 13.29
N LEU A 263 1.04 -14.67 13.61
CA LEU A 263 1.55 -15.97 13.22
C LEU A 263 0.70 -17.12 13.79
N PHE A 264 0.37 -17.06 15.08
CA PHE A 264 -0.42 -18.09 15.76
C PHE A 264 -1.82 -18.22 15.17
N ILE A 265 -2.53 -17.11 14.98
CA ILE A 265 -3.86 -17.10 14.37
C ILE A 265 -3.79 -17.62 12.93
N SER A 266 -2.76 -17.25 12.18
CA SER A 266 -2.51 -17.72 10.82
C SER A 266 -2.41 -19.27 10.77
N TYR A 267 -1.64 -19.86 11.67
CA TYR A 267 -1.53 -21.31 11.76
C TYR A 267 -2.85 -22.01 12.12
N ILE A 268 -3.63 -21.45 13.04
CA ILE A 268 -4.91 -22.03 13.45
C ILE A 268 -5.93 -21.94 12.30
N THR A 269 -6.04 -20.78 11.65
CA THR A 269 -7.10 -20.51 10.67
C THR A 269 -6.74 -20.98 9.26
N LYS A 270 -5.50 -20.74 8.82
CA LYS A 270 -5.04 -20.99 7.43
C LYS A 270 -4.08 -22.18 7.31
N LYS A 271 -3.69 -22.83 8.42
CA LYS A 271 -2.75 -23.97 8.50
C LYS A 271 -1.35 -23.69 7.96
N LYS A 272 -1.01 -22.44 7.73
CA LYS A 272 0.29 -21.96 7.23
C LYS A 272 0.46 -20.48 7.59
N PRO A 273 1.70 -19.96 7.68
CA PRO A 273 1.95 -18.53 7.86
C PRO A 273 1.30 -17.74 6.73
N ASP A 274 0.50 -16.75 7.10
CA ASP A 274 -0.09 -15.80 6.15
C ASP A 274 0.74 -14.51 6.15
N PRO A 275 1.34 -14.11 5.03
CA PRO A 275 2.18 -12.91 4.97
C PRO A 275 1.46 -11.64 5.41
N MET A 276 0.15 -11.54 5.14
CA MET A 276 -0.64 -10.37 5.54
C MET A 276 -0.75 -10.27 7.05
N TYR A 277 -0.97 -11.38 7.76
CA TYR A 277 -1.04 -11.39 9.23
C TYR A 277 0.32 -11.10 9.88
N VAL A 278 1.43 -11.47 9.20
CA VAL A 278 2.79 -11.12 9.63
C VAL A 278 3.06 -9.62 9.54
N VAL A 279 2.46 -8.94 8.56
CA VAL A 279 2.55 -7.47 8.42
C VAL A 279 1.61 -6.76 9.38
N LEU A 280 0.33 -7.18 9.42
CA LEU A 280 -0.69 -6.53 10.26
C LEU A 280 -0.40 -6.66 11.76
N GLY A 281 0.08 -7.83 12.21
CA GLY A 281 0.25 -8.13 13.63
C GLY A 281 1.14 -7.14 14.37
N PRO A 282 2.41 -6.98 14.00
CA PRO A 282 3.31 -6.05 14.69
C PRO A 282 2.85 -4.59 14.56
N LEU A 283 2.35 -4.17 13.39
CA LEU A 283 1.88 -2.80 13.19
C LEU A 283 0.65 -2.49 14.07
N ALA A 284 -0.30 -3.41 14.18
CA ALA A 284 -1.45 -3.25 15.06
C ALA A 284 -1.05 -3.21 16.54
N GLY A 285 -0.04 -4.00 16.94
CA GLY A 285 0.53 -3.94 18.27
C GLY A 285 1.19 -2.59 18.57
N LEU A 286 1.95 -2.06 17.61
CA LEU A 286 2.59 -0.74 17.70
C LEU A 286 1.56 0.38 17.82
N VAL A 287 0.55 0.38 16.95
CA VAL A 287 -0.53 1.38 17.00
C VAL A 287 -1.30 1.32 18.31
N ALA A 288 -1.61 0.12 18.78
CA ALA A 288 -2.37 -0.06 20.03
C ALA A 288 -1.63 0.44 21.27
N ILE A 289 -0.31 0.25 21.36
CA ILE A 289 0.45 0.68 22.53
C ILE A 289 0.78 2.17 22.53
N THR A 290 0.68 2.83 21.38
CA THR A 290 1.11 4.22 21.16
C THR A 290 0.45 5.23 22.09
N ALA A 291 -0.81 5.02 22.50
CA ALA A 291 -1.52 5.94 23.39
C ALA A 291 -1.10 5.84 24.87
N SER A 292 -0.47 4.72 25.27
CA SER A 292 -0.27 4.39 26.70
C SER A 292 1.11 3.84 27.04
N CYS A 293 2.05 3.81 26.09
CA CYS A 293 3.36 3.17 26.26
C CYS A 293 4.19 3.74 27.43
N ASN A 294 3.93 4.99 27.85
CA ASN A 294 4.58 5.67 28.98
C ASN A 294 3.93 5.38 30.34
N SER A 295 2.72 4.84 30.38
CA SER A 295 1.87 4.78 31.57
C SER A 295 1.36 3.37 31.90
N VAL A 296 1.88 2.35 31.23
CA VAL A 296 1.54 0.93 31.47
C VAL A 296 2.81 0.13 31.82
N ASP A 297 2.63 -0.98 32.55
CA ASP A 297 3.69 -1.97 32.72
C ASP A 297 3.87 -2.85 31.49
N SER A 298 4.96 -3.61 31.45
CA SER A 298 5.31 -4.43 30.30
C SER A 298 4.34 -5.60 30.05
N VAL A 299 3.68 -6.11 31.07
CA VAL A 299 2.67 -7.17 30.92
C VAL A 299 1.41 -6.62 30.26
N SER A 300 0.97 -5.46 30.69
CA SER A 300 -0.12 -4.70 30.07
C SER A 300 0.18 -4.37 28.62
N ALA A 301 1.41 -3.95 28.30
CA ALA A 301 1.84 -3.67 26.92
C ALA A 301 1.74 -4.92 26.02
N ILE A 302 2.12 -6.08 26.52
CA ILE A 302 1.96 -7.37 25.82
C ILE A 302 0.48 -7.64 25.52
N ILE A 303 -0.38 -7.50 26.52
CA ILE A 303 -1.83 -7.74 26.37
C ILE A 303 -2.45 -6.77 25.36
N ILE A 304 -2.06 -5.50 25.43
CA ILE A 304 -2.51 -4.45 24.48
C ILE A 304 -2.12 -4.81 23.06
N GLY A 305 -0.89 -5.28 22.83
CA GLY A 305 -0.39 -5.69 21.53
C GLY A 305 -1.10 -6.93 20.97
N ILE A 306 -1.34 -7.94 21.80
CA ILE A 306 -2.09 -9.15 21.44
C ILE A 306 -3.51 -8.78 20.97
N ILE A 307 -4.24 -8.03 21.79
CA ILE A 307 -5.62 -7.65 21.49
C ILE A 307 -5.66 -6.73 20.26
N GLY A 308 -4.71 -5.80 20.11
CA GLY A 308 -4.57 -4.96 18.93
C GLY A 308 -4.48 -5.76 17.64
N CYS A 309 -3.64 -6.81 17.63
CA CYS A 309 -3.52 -7.74 16.50
C CYS A 309 -4.84 -8.49 16.22
N ILE A 310 -5.50 -9.01 17.26
CA ILE A 310 -6.78 -9.72 17.11
C ILE A 310 -7.84 -8.81 16.50
N ILE A 311 -7.98 -7.58 17.00
CA ILE A 311 -8.93 -6.58 16.49
C ILE A 311 -8.62 -6.24 15.02
N ALA A 312 -7.36 -6.06 14.67
CA ALA A 312 -6.98 -5.77 13.29
C ALA A 312 -7.32 -6.94 12.35
N ILE A 313 -7.06 -8.18 12.74
CA ILE A 313 -7.42 -9.36 11.93
C ILE A 313 -8.93 -9.47 11.76
N ILE A 314 -9.70 -9.34 12.84
CA ILE A 314 -11.18 -9.38 12.78
C ILE A 314 -11.71 -8.26 11.88
N THR A 315 -11.18 -7.04 12.01
CA THR A 315 -11.59 -5.92 11.18
C THR A 315 -11.25 -6.14 9.71
N SER A 316 -10.07 -6.69 9.41
CA SER A 316 -9.68 -7.05 8.04
C SER A 316 -10.65 -8.05 7.41
N GLU A 317 -11.03 -9.10 8.13
CA GLU A 317 -11.99 -10.10 7.65
C GLU A 317 -13.41 -9.50 7.50
N LEU A 318 -13.80 -8.56 8.38
CA LEU A 318 -15.07 -7.86 8.26
C LEU A 318 -15.11 -6.94 7.03
N LEU A 319 -14.04 -6.17 6.76
CA LEU A 319 -13.95 -5.33 5.58
C LEU A 319 -14.03 -6.18 4.29
N GLU A 320 -13.32 -7.30 4.24
CA GLU A 320 -13.39 -8.24 3.11
C GLU A 320 -14.80 -8.80 2.94
N LYS A 321 -15.50 -9.16 4.03
CA LYS A 321 -16.89 -9.64 4.00
C LYS A 321 -17.89 -8.60 3.50
N PHE A 322 -17.66 -7.32 3.83
CA PHE A 322 -18.51 -6.21 3.38
C PHE A 322 -18.06 -5.60 2.04
N GLU A 323 -17.10 -6.23 1.36
CA GLU A 323 -16.55 -5.78 0.08
C GLU A 323 -15.96 -4.35 0.14
N ILE A 324 -15.43 -3.97 1.31
CA ILE A 324 -14.68 -2.72 1.52
C ILE A 324 -13.21 -3.01 1.24
N ASP A 325 -12.72 -2.57 0.09
CA ASP A 325 -11.40 -2.93 -0.42
C ASP A 325 -10.31 -1.99 0.11
N ASP A 326 -9.69 -2.39 1.19
CA ASP A 326 -8.47 -1.78 1.74
C ASP A 326 -7.24 -2.56 1.25
N VAL A 327 -6.40 -1.92 0.43
CA VAL A 327 -5.33 -2.62 -0.30
C VAL A 327 -4.25 -3.18 0.61
N VAL A 328 -3.87 -2.42 1.66
CA VAL A 328 -2.73 -2.75 2.52
C VAL A 328 -3.13 -3.06 3.97
N GLY A 329 -4.42 -2.99 4.29
CA GLY A 329 -4.90 -3.19 5.66
C GLY A 329 -4.67 -1.96 6.56
N ALA A 330 -4.70 -0.76 6.00
CA ALA A 330 -4.51 0.48 6.75
C ALA A 330 -5.64 0.72 7.77
N ILE A 331 -6.89 0.47 7.39
CA ILE A 331 -8.06 0.65 8.27
C ILE A 331 -8.00 -0.31 9.48
N PRO A 332 -7.79 -1.63 9.32
CA PRO A 332 -7.64 -2.53 10.45
C PRO A 332 -6.55 -2.13 11.43
N VAL A 333 -5.37 -1.76 10.91
CA VAL A 333 -4.21 -1.40 11.71
C VAL A 333 -4.38 -0.05 12.39
N HIS A 334 -4.70 0.99 11.61
CA HIS A 334 -4.63 2.35 12.13
C HIS A 334 -5.94 2.81 12.77
N LEU A 335 -7.09 2.47 12.19
CA LEU A 335 -8.38 2.84 12.76
C LEU A 335 -8.78 1.91 13.91
N ALA A 336 -8.88 0.61 13.66
CA ALA A 336 -9.44 -0.30 14.66
C ALA A 336 -8.49 -0.55 15.83
N ALA A 337 -7.20 -0.81 15.58
CA ALA A 337 -6.23 -0.95 16.66
C ALA A 337 -5.92 0.40 17.34
N GLY A 338 -6.06 1.54 16.64
CA GLY A 338 -5.94 2.87 17.23
C GLY A 338 -7.06 3.18 18.23
N ILE A 339 -8.31 2.86 17.89
CA ILE A 339 -9.45 2.94 18.82
C ILE A 339 -9.18 2.07 20.05
N TRP A 340 -8.73 0.84 19.85
CA TRP A 340 -8.37 -0.06 20.94
C TRP A 340 -7.28 0.53 21.83
N GLY A 341 -6.19 1.06 21.24
CA GLY A 341 -5.10 1.67 21.99
C GLY A 341 -5.55 2.81 22.88
N THR A 342 -6.47 3.64 22.42
CA THR A 342 -7.04 4.74 23.20
C THR A 342 -7.97 4.23 24.31
N VAL A 343 -8.75 3.17 24.08
CA VAL A 343 -9.53 2.48 25.12
C VAL A 343 -8.61 1.86 26.17
N ALA A 344 -7.49 1.28 25.73
CA ALA A 344 -6.51 0.64 26.60
C ALA A 344 -5.89 1.61 27.62
N VAL A 345 -5.76 2.91 27.31
CA VAL A 345 -5.36 3.93 28.28
C VAL A 345 -6.24 3.85 29.54
N ALA A 346 -7.54 3.84 29.37
CA ALA A 346 -8.47 3.81 30.50
C ALA A 346 -8.46 2.48 31.26
N ILE A 347 -8.06 1.38 30.63
CA ILE A 347 -8.08 0.06 31.24
C ILE A 347 -6.76 -0.25 31.98
N PHE A 348 -5.64 0.03 31.35
CA PHE A 348 -4.33 -0.47 31.77
C PHE A 348 -3.39 0.60 32.34
N SER A 349 -3.56 1.90 31.98
CA SER A 349 -2.62 2.93 32.44
C SER A 349 -2.69 3.15 33.95
N ASP A 350 -1.57 3.47 34.53
CA ASP A 350 -1.48 3.99 35.88
C ASP A 350 -2.07 5.41 35.93
N LEU A 351 -3.09 5.62 36.76
CA LEU A 351 -3.82 6.89 36.87
C LEU A 351 -2.95 8.00 37.47
N GLU A 352 -1.99 7.66 38.33
CA GLU A 352 -1.07 8.63 38.92
C GLU A 352 -0.11 9.15 37.84
N ILE A 353 0.39 8.26 36.97
CA ILE A 353 1.25 8.64 35.84
C ILE A 353 0.46 9.47 34.82
N LEU A 354 -0.82 9.15 34.55
CA LEU A 354 -1.66 9.96 33.67
C LEU A 354 -1.84 11.40 34.19
N GLY A 355 -1.87 11.58 35.49
CA GLY A 355 -1.97 12.90 36.12
C GLY A 355 -3.26 13.67 35.83
N THR A 356 -4.32 12.99 35.37
CA THR A 356 -5.62 13.61 35.02
C THR A 356 -6.51 13.91 36.22
N GLY A 357 -6.24 13.26 37.37
CA GLY A 357 -7.09 13.32 38.54
C GLY A 357 -8.44 12.60 38.42
N LEU A 358 -8.67 11.92 37.29
CA LEU A 358 -9.90 11.19 37.02
C LEU A 358 -9.87 9.78 37.63
N THR A 359 -11.04 9.28 38.03
CA THR A 359 -11.21 7.86 38.34
C THR A 359 -11.14 7.01 37.08
N ARG A 360 -10.92 5.70 37.21
CA ARG A 360 -10.88 4.75 36.09
C ARG A 360 -12.11 4.83 35.18
N ILE A 361 -13.30 4.98 35.77
CA ILE A 361 -14.57 5.07 35.02
C ILE A 361 -14.68 6.42 34.30
N GLU A 362 -14.25 7.50 34.92
CA GLU A 362 -14.24 8.84 34.29
C GLU A 362 -13.22 8.88 33.15
N GLN A 363 -12.03 8.32 33.36
CA GLN A 363 -11.03 8.20 32.29
C GLN A 363 -11.59 7.40 31.09
N PHE A 364 -12.31 6.30 31.34
CA PHE A 364 -12.96 5.52 30.28
C PHE A 364 -13.99 6.34 29.50
N LYS A 365 -14.81 7.13 30.20
CA LYS A 365 -15.80 8.02 29.57
C LYS A 365 -15.12 9.08 28.71
N VAL A 366 -14.08 9.71 29.22
CA VAL A 366 -13.33 10.76 28.49
C VAL A 366 -12.63 10.21 27.27
N GLN A 367 -11.97 9.04 27.37
CA GLN A 367 -11.38 8.38 26.21
C GLN A 367 -12.45 8.04 25.15
N GLY A 368 -13.62 7.55 25.58
CA GLY A 368 -14.75 7.29 24.69
C GLY A 368 -15.27 8.54 23.98
N ILE A 369 -15.41 9.67 24.71
CA ILE A 369 -15.80 10.96 24.11
C ILE A 369 -14.78 11.40 23.06
N GLY A 370 -13.47 11.31 23.35
CA GLY A 370 -12.41 11.68 22.43
C GLY A 370 -12.45 10.82 21.15
N ILE A 371 -12.55 9.49 21.29
CA ILE A 371 -12.65 8.56 20.16
C ILE A 371 -13.84 8.91 19.25
N ILE A 372 -15.02 9.14 19.86
CA ILE A 372 -16.24 9.45 19.11
C ILE A 372 -16.14 10.82 18.43
N ALA A 373 -15.68 11.85 19.15
CA ALA A 373 -15.56 13.20 18.61
C ALA A 373 -14.56 13.25 17.42
N VAL A 374 -13.39 12.66 17.60
CA VAL A 374 -12.37 12.55 16.56
C VAL A 374 -12.89 11.74 15.37
N GLY A 375 -13.55 10.62 15.63
CA GLY A 375 -14.12 9.77 14.58
C GLY A 375 -15.21 10.47 13.77
N ILE A 376 -16.17 11.09 14.43
CA ILE A 376 -17.25 11.84 13.76
C ILE A 376 -16.67 12.98 12.93
N PHE A 377 -15.76 13.77 13.48
CA PHE A 377 -15.18 14.90 12.78
C PHE A 377 -14.33 14.42 11.57
N SER A 378 -13.38 13.51 11.79
CA SER A 378 -12.49 13.02 10.73
C SER A 378 -13.27 12.37 9.59
N PHE A 379 -14.17 11.44 9.91
CA PHE A 379 -14.94 10.73 8.91
C PHE A 379 -15.91 11.65 8.17
N THR A 380 -16.71 12.43 8.91
CA THR A 380 -17.78 13.24 8.30
C THR A 380 -17.21 14.32 7.41
N ILE A 381 -16.21 15.08 7.90
CA ILE A 381 -15.57 16.12 7.09
C ILE A 381 -14.91 15.52 5.86
N SER A 382 -14.15 14.44 6.03
CA SER A 382 -13.50 13.78 4.90
C SER A 382 -14.51 13.25 3.88
N PHE A 383 -15.55 12.57 4.34
CA PHE A 383 -16.57 12.00 3.47
C PHE A 383 -17.31 13.08 2.67
N ILE A 384 -17.72 14.18 3.33
CA ILE A 384 -18.40 15.30 2.66
C ILE A 384 -17.48 15.95 1.63
N VAL A 385 -16.25 16.30 2.04
CA VAL A 385 -15.30 16.99 1.18
C VAL A 385 -14.90 16.12 -0.02
N LEU A 386 -14.58 14.85 0.22
CA LEU A 386 -14.22 13.92 -0.85
C LEU A 386 -15.38 13.64 -1.80
N LYS A 387 -16.62 13.55 -1.27
CA LYS A 387 -17.81 13.36 -2.10
C LYS A 387 -18.09 14.58 -2.99
N ILE A 388 -17.96 15.79 -2.43
CA ILE A 388 -18.06 17.02 -3.19
C ILE A 388 -16.97 17.08 -4.27
N LEU A 389 -15.72 16.85 -3.88
CA LEU A 389 -14.59 16.86 -4.81
C LEU A 389 -14.79 15.83 -5.93
N ASN A 390 -15.23 14.63 -5.62
CA ASN A 390 -15.46 13.56 -6.60
C ASN A 390 -16.53 13.92 -7.65
N ASN A 391 -17.47 14.83 -7.34
CA ASN A 391 -18.46 15.32 -8.30
C ASN A 391 -17.84 16.28 -9.34
N PHE A 392 -16.86 17.10 -8.94
CA PHE A 392 -16.19 18.05 -9.84
C PHE A 392 -14.94 17.46 -10.49
N TYR A 393 -14.24 16.61 -9.78
CA TYR A 393 -13.01 15.94 -10.21
C TYR A 393 -13.07 14.48 -9.79
N PRO A 394 -13.47 13.55 -10.70
CA PRO A 394 -13.52 12.13 -10.38
C PRO A 394 -12.20 11.64 -9.80
N LEU A 395 -12.22 11.23 -8.54
CA LEU A 395 -11.03 10.82 -7.79
C LEU A 395 -10.49 9.46 -8.26
N ARG A 396 -11.37 8.59 -8.76
CA ARG A 396 -10.99 7.29 -9.32
C ARG A 396 -10.49 7.44 -10.75
N VAL A 397 -9.49 6.68 -11.13
CA VAL A 397 -9.04 6.55 -12.52
C VAL A 397 -10.10 5.85 -13.38
N SER A 398 -10.01 5.97 -14.71
CA SER A 398 -10.90 5.24 -15.61
C SER A 398 -10.69 3.72 -15.50
N PRO A 399 -11.69 2.89 -15.83
CA PRO A 399 -11.54 1.44 -15.84
C PRO A 399 -10.34 0.96 -16.66
N VAL A 400 -10.13 1.55 -17.83
CA VAL A 400 -8.99 1.22 -18.71
C VAL A 400 -7.64 1.52 -18.01
N HIS A 401 -7.53 2.66 -17.33
CA HIS A 401 -6.31 3.02 -16.59
C HIS A 401 -6.07 2.11 -15.38
N GLU A 402 -7.13 1.68 -14.70
CA GLU A 402 -7.03 0.75 -13.58
C GLU A 402 -6.59 -0.65 -14.04
N GLU A 403 -7.06 -1.10 -15.21
CA GLU A 403 -6.64 -2.36 -15.83
C GLU A 403 -5.20 -2.29 -16.34
N LEU A 404 -4.83 -1.21 -17.01
CA LEU A 404 -3.47 -0.96 -17.50
C LEU A 404 -2.45 -0.90 -16.34
N GLY A 405 -2.84 -0.27 -15.23
CA GLY A 405 -2.01 0.00 -14.07
C GLY A 405 -1.51 1.44 -14.01
N LEU A 406 -1.43 1.95 -12.78
CA LEU A 406 -1.16 3.37 -12.55
C LEU A 406 0.30 3.77 -12.79
N ASN A 407 1.25 2.81 -12.81
CA ASN A 407 2.62 3.09 -13.20
C ASN A 407 2.68 3.72 -14.60
N ILE A 408 1.92 3.17 -15.52
CA ILE A 408 1.86 3.63 -16.91
C ILE A 408 0.87 4.77 -17.05
N ALA A 409 -0.36 4.56 -16.56
CA ALA A 409 -1.47 5.49 -16.78
C ALA A 409 -1.25 6.89 -16.19
N GLU A 410 -0.53 6.99 -15.05
CA GLU A 410 -0.31 8.26 -14.33
C GLU A 410 1.12 8.79 -14.51
N HIS A 411 2.12 7.92 -14.82
CA HIS A 411 3.53 8.30 -14.83
C HIS A 411 4.28 7.94 -16.10
N GLY A 412 3.66 7.18 -17.03
CA GLY A 412 4.36 6.68 -18.22
C GLY A 412 5.52 5.72 -17.88
N ALA A 413 5.55 5.20 -16.65
CA ALA A 413 6.62 4.33 -16.19
C ALA A 413 6.39 2.90 -16.69
N VAL A 414 7.17 2.50 -17.69
CA VAL A 414 7.14 1.16 -18.31
C VAL A 414 8.20 0.30 -17.66
N SER A 415 7.85 -0.95 -17.33
CA SER A 415 8.80 -1.95 -16.85
C SER A 415 9.06 -3.00 -17.92
N ALA A 416 10.21 -3.67 -17.84
CA ALA A 416 10.56 -4.75 -18.78
C ALA A 416 9.52 -5.90 -18.79
N GLU A 417 8.84 -6.13 -17.68
CA GLU A 417 7.73 -7.10 -17.57
C GLU A 417 6.52 -6.64 -18.40
N HIS A 418 6.20 -5.36 -18.37
CA HIS A 418 5.10 -4.80 -19.16
C HIS A 418 5.43 -4.84 -20.65
N ASP A 419 6.66 -4.49 -21.03
CA ASP A 419 7.12 -4.58 -22.42
C ASP A 419 7.02 -6.01 -22.94
N LEU A 420 7.41 -6.99 -22.12
CA LEU A 420 7.28 -8.39 -22.46
C LEU A 420 5.81 -8.82 -22.64
N ILE A 421 4.91 -8.41 -21.75
CA ILE A 421 3.47 -8.70 -21.86
C ILE A 421 2.90 -8.10 -23.14
N SER A 422 3.26 -6.86 -23.46
CA SER A 422 2.82 -6.17 -24.68
C SER A 422 3.32 -6.88 -25.96
N VAL A 423 4.55 -7.40 -25.93
CA VAL A 423 5.13 -8.21 -27.02
C VAL A 423 4.38 -9.53 -27.18
N LEU A 424 4.05 -10.22 -26.07
CA LEU A 424 3.30 -11.48 -26.08
C LEU A 424 1.88 -11.27 -26.64
N ASP A 425 1.20 -10.19 -26.24
CA ASP A 425 -0.13 -9.85 -26.74
C ASP A 425 -0.10 -9.56 -28.25
N LYS A 426 0.84 -8.73 -28.69
CA LYS A 426 1.04 -8.41 -30.10
C LYS A 426 1.37 -9.65 -30.93
N GLN A 427 2.23 -10.52 -30.43
CA GLN A 427 2.58 -11.77 -31.10
C GLN A 427 1.38 -12.73 -31.17
N SER A 428 0.63 -12.86 -30.07
CA SER A 428 -0.58 -13.70 -30.01
C SER A 428 -1.66 -13.24 -30.99
N SER A 429 -1.81 -11.93 -31.17
CA SER A 429 -2.81 -11.35 -32.07
C SER A 429 -2.39 -11.37 -33.53
N SER A 430 -1.10 -11.15 -33.83
CA SER A 430 -0.56 -11.07 -35.19
C SER A 430 -0.08 -12.42 -35.76
N GLY A 431 0.31 -13.36 -34.89
CA GLY A 431 1.00 -14.58 -35.28
C GLY A 431 2.42 -14.36 -35.83
N ASP A 432 2.96 -13.14 -35.77
CA ASP A 432 4.27 -12.79 -36.32
C ASP A 432 5.40 -13.32 -35.44
N LEU A 433 6.08 -14.38 -35.92
CA LEU A 433 7.20 -15.03 -35.23
C LEU A 433 8.47 -14.17 -35.16
N LYS A 434 8.53 -13.02 -35.82
CA LYS A 434 9.68 -12.12 -35.85
C LYS A 434 9.70 -11.13 -34.68
N ILE A 435 8.58 -11.01 -33.95
CA ILE A 435 8.49 -10.13 -32.80
C ILE A 435 9.39 -10.66 -31.67
N ARG A 436 10.21 -9.76 -31.09
CA ARG A 436 11.15 -10.09 -30.01
C ARG A 436 10.85 -9.25 -28.77
N GLY A 437 11.00 -9.86 -27.60
CA GLY A 437 10.87 -9.22 -26.30
C GLY A 437 12.15 -8.54 -25.81
N PRO A 438 12.05 -7.77 -24.71
CA PRO A 438 13.21 -7.14 -24.10
C PRO A 438 14.26 -8.18 -23.67
N GLN A 439 15.55 -7.78 -23.67
CA GLN A 439 16.67 -8.69 -23.36
C GLN A 439 17.59 -8.16 -22.25
N ASP A 440 17.09 -7.27 -21.41
CA ASP A 440 17.89 -6.74 -20.29
C ASP A 440 18.15 -7.85 -19.26
N PRO A 441 19.42 -8.31 -19.08
CA PRO A 441 19.73 -9.41 -18.17
C PRO A 441 19.59 -9.03 -16.69
N PHE A 442 19.44 -7.75 -16.38
CA PHE A 442 19.31 -7.23 -15.00
C PHE A 442 17.87 -7.14 -14.51
N THR A 443 16.89 -7.42 -15.37
CA THR A 443 15.47 -7.43 -15.03
C THR A 443 14.84 -8.80 -15.22
N ALA A 444 13.86 -9.16 -14.38
CA ALA A 444 13.13 -10.43 -14.50
C ALA A 444 12.43 -10.54 -15.88
N GLY A 445 11.80 -9.44 -16.33
CA GLY A 445 11.16 -9.36 -17.64
C GLY A 445 12.13 -9.55 -18.79
N GLY A 446 13.34 -9.00 -18.71
CA GLY A 446 14.37 -9.14 -19.71
C GLY A 446 14.98 -10.55 -19.76
N VAL A 447 15.17 -11.20 -18.60
CA VAL A 447 15.61 -12.60 -18.54
C VAL A 447 14.55 -13.52 -19.17
N ILE A 448 13.28 -13.34 -18.85
CA ILE A 448 12.18 -14.11 -19.46
C ILE A 448 12.10 -13.81 -20.96
N GLY A 449 12.26 -12.55 -21.37
CA GLY A 449 12.31 -12.12 -22.77
C GLY A 449 13.42 -12.77 -23.56
N LEU A 450 14.59 -13.01 -22.94
CA LEU A 450 15.68 -13.76 -23.56
C LEU A 450 15.28 -15.20 -23.93
N TYR A 451 14.61 -15.90 -22.99
CA TYR A 451 14.11 -17.26 -23.25
C TYR A 451 12.96 -17.28 -24.26
N TYR A 452 12.07 -16.29 -24.19
CA TYR A 452 11.03 -16.09 -25.20
C TYR A 452 11.62 -15.92 -26.60
N ASN A 453 12.63 -15.06 -26.75
CA ASN A 453 13.29 -14.85 -28.04
C ASN A 453 13.94 -16.12 -28.57
N LYS A 454 14.62 -16.91 -27.72
CA LYS A 454 15.17 -18.22 -28.12
C LYS A 454 14.08 -19.20 -28.58
N MET A 455 12.92 -19.15 -27.99
CA MET A 455 11.76 -19.95 -28.41
C MET A 455 11.25 -19.48 -29.77
N MET A 456 11.11 -18.16 -29.98
CA MET A 456 10.67 -17.59 -31.25
C MET A 456 11.66 -17.90 -32.37
N ASP A 457 12.99 -17.83 -32.14
CA ASP A 457 14.01 -18.20 -33.11
C ASP A 457 13.84 -19.66 -33.57
N LYS A 458 13.58 -20.58 -32.65
CA LYS A 458 13.31 -21.99 -32.97
C LYS A 458 12.03 -22.18 -33.76
N LEU A 459 10.96 -21.46 -33.39
CA LEU A 459 9.68 -21.53 -34.10
C LEU A 459 9.80 -20.97 -35.52
N GLU A 460 10.48 -19.84 -35.69
CA GLU A 460 10.74 -19.21 -37.00
C GLU A 460 11.51 -20.17 -37.90
N THR A 461 12.62 -20.77 -37.41
CA THR A 461 13.40 -21.76 -38.13
C THR A 461 12.57 -22.98 -38.54
N SER A 462 11.76 -23.51 -37.61
CA SER A 462 10.89 -24.67 -37.88
C SER A 462 9.81 -24.35 -38.91
N GLU A 463 9.22 -23.15 -38.89
CA GLU A 463 8.24 -22.75 -39.90
C GLU A 463 8.85 -22.52 -41.27
N GLU A 464 10.10 -22.00 -41.34
CA GLU A 464 10.87 -21.91 -42.59
C GLU A 464 11.17 -23.28 -43.18
N GLU A 465 11.62 -24.24 -42.37
CA GLU A 465 11.86 -25.62 -42.80
C GLU A 465 10.57 -26.28 -43.30
N LYS A 466 9.48 -26.13 -42.58
CA LYS A 466 8.15 -26.63 -42.97
C LYS A 466 7.68 -26.02 -44.28
N ASN A 467 7.91 -24.73 -44.50
CA ASN A 467 7.57 -24.07 -45.76
C ASN A 467 8.45 -24.54 -46.92
N LYS A 468 9.76 -24.76 -46.70
CA LYS A 468 10.67 -25.37 -47.70
C LYS A 468 10.18 -26.77 -48.05
N TRP A 469 9.80 -27.56 -47.07
CA TRP A 469 9.29 -28.92 -47.26
C TRP A 469 7.95 -28.92 -48.00
N ARG A 470 7.02 -28.05 -47.65
CA ARG A 470 5.72 -27.86 -48.33
C ARG A 470 5.93 -27.46 -49.81
N ASN A 471 6.85 -26.54 -50.09
CA ASN A 471 7.16 -26.12 -51.44
C ASN A 471 7.82 -27.24 -52.26
N ARG A 472 8.63 -28.09 -51.62
CA ARG A 472 9.22 -29.26 -52.26
C ARG A 472 8.16 -30.31 -52.64
N ILE A 473 7.27 -30.63 -51.69
CA ILE A 473 6.15 -31.55 -51.95
C ILE A 473 5.25 -31.01 -53.05
N SER A 474 4.93 -29.72 -53.04
CA SER A 474 4.11 -29.11 -54.10
C SER A 474 4.74 -29.31 -55.47
N LYS A 475 6.06 -29.07 -55.61
CA LYS A 475 6.78 -29.31 -56.88
C LYS A 475 6.81 -30.78 -57.28
N GLU A 476 6.96 -31.70 -56.33
CA GLU A 476 6.93 -33.14 -56.60
C GLU A 476 5.54 -33.59 -57.05
N ILE A 477 4.46 -33.03 -56.46
CA ILE A 477 3.07 -33.26 -56.89
C ILE A 477 2.85 -32.71 -58.31
N ASP A 478 3.30 -31.48 -58.59
CA ASP A 478 3.19 -30.88 -59.94
C ASP A 478 3.89 -31.74 -61.01
N LEU A 479 5.09 -32.24 -60.69
CA LEU A 479 5.79 -33.17 -61.58
C LEU A 479 5.02 -34.48 -61.75
N ALA A 480 4.47 -35.05 -60.71
CA ALA A 480 3.66 -36.28 -60.79
C ALA A 480 2.41 -36.10 -61.68
N VAL A 481 1.78 -34.91 -61.59
CA VAL A 481 0.61 -34.55 -62.45
C VAL A 481 1.06 -34.49 -63.91
N ILE A 482 2.19 -33.82 -64.21
CA ILE A 482 2.72 -33.73 -65.57
C ILE A 482 3.03 -35.14 -66.15
N VAL A 483 3.65 -36.01 -65.34
CA VAL A 483 3.96 -37.39 -65.73
C VAL A 483 2.68 -38.16 -66.01
N GLN A 484 1.67 -38.04 -65.10
CA GLN A 484 0.35 -38.70 -65.25
C GLN A 484 -0.35 -38.23 -66.53
N GLU A 485 -0.38 -36.93 -66.82
CA GLU A 485 -0.97 -36.37 -68.03
C GLU A 485 -0.31 -36.88 -69.33
N ASN A 486 1.00 -37.11 -69.30
CA ASN A 486 1.71 -37.66 -70.43
C ASN A 486 1.51 -39.18 -70.61
N PHE A 487 1.16 -39.91 -69.56
CA PHE A 487 0.82 -41.33 -69.63
C PHE A 487 -0.63 -41.60 -70.01
N ILE A 488 -1.51 -40.62 -69.92
CA ILE A 488 -2.91 -40.74 -70.33
C ILE A 488 -2.97 -40.60 -71.88
N PRO A 489 -3.40 -41.60 -72.62
CA PRO A 489 -3.48 -41.52 -74.08
C PRO A 489 -4.45 -40.39 -74.51
N LYS A 490 -3.88 -39.39 -75.21
CA LYS A 490 -4.63 -38.24 -75.76
C LYS A 490 -5.52 -38.59 -76.93
N ARG A 491 -5.52 -39.86 -77.40
CA ARG A 491 -6.30 -40.34 -78.53
C ARG A 491 -7.50 -41.14 -78.09
N ASN A 492 -8.65 -40.79 -78.64
CA ASN A 492 -9.93 -41.47 -78.47
C ASN A 492 -9.78 -42.94 -79.00
N LEU A 493 -9.43 -43.86 -78.11
CA LEU A 493 -9.29 -45.28 -78.42
C LEU A 493 -10.64 -45.93 -78.56
N LYS A 494 -11.40 -45.58 -79.64
CA LYS A 494 -12.67 -46.25 -80.04
C LYS A 494 -12.51 -47.76 -80.30
N LYS A 495 -11.31 -48.31 -80.22
CA LYS A 495 -10.97 -49.70 -80.57
C LYS A 495 -10.60 -50.58 -79.37
N TYR A 496 -10.55 -50.04 -78.12
CA TYR A 496 -10.17 -50.82 -76.95
C TYR A 496 -11.22 -50.62 -75.82
N PRO A 497 -11.54 -51.67 -75.09
CA PRO A 497 -12.62 -51.62 -74.07
C PRO A 497 -12.19 -50.96 -72.71
N VAL A 498 -11.21 -50.06 -72.77
CA VAL A 498 -10.72 -49.39 -71.52
C VAL A 498 -11.26 -47.96 -71.48
N LYS A 499 -12.06 -47.65 -70.51
CA LYS A 499 -12.49 -46.28 -70.17
C LYS A 499 -11.51 -45.71 -69.15
N GLY A 500 -10.78 -44.68 -69.52
CA GLY A 500 -10.02 -43.89 -68.55
C GLY A 500 -10.96 -43.07 -67.67
N ILE A 501 -10.83 -43.16 -66.37
CA ILE A 501 -11.55 -42.34 -65.41
C ILE A 501 -10.58 -41.25 -64.93
N THR A 502 -10.92 -39.99 -65.23
CA THR A 502 -10.21 -38.82 -64.66
C THR A 502 -10.84 -38.43 -63.34
N PHE A 503 -10.06 -38.38 -62.27
CA PHE A 503 -10.50 -37.87 -60.98
C PHE A 503 -10.20 -36.37 -60.88
N PRO A 504 -11.08 -35.58 -60.22
CA PRO A 504 -10.83 -34.16 -59.97
C PRO A 504 -9.64 -33.96 -59.04
N GLN A 505 -8.94 -32.84 -59.20
CA GLN A 505 -7.70 -32.46 -58.56
C GLN A 505 -7.67 -32.47 -57.00
N GLU A 506 -8.77 -32.64 -56.34
CA GLU A 506 -8.86 -32.50 -54.86
C GLU A 506 -8.51 -33.77 -54.06
N LYS A 507 -8.15 -34.92 -54.67
CA LYS A 507 -7.91 -36.18 -53.94
C LYS A 507 -6.58 -36.86 -54.31
N TYR A 508 -5.50 -36.13 -54.30
CA TYR A 508 -4.18 -36.63 -54.71
C TYR A 508 -3.64 -37.82 -53.89
N LEU A 509 -3.97 -37.95 -52.62
CA LEU A 509 -3.49 -39.04 -51.77
C LEU A 509 -4.22 -40.37 -52.07
N GLU A 510 -5.51 -40.33 -52.36
CA GLU A 510 -6.29 -41.52 -52.75
C GLU A 510 -5.93 -42.04 -54.13
N ILE A 511 -5.50 -41.14 -55.05
CA ILE A 511 -5.07 -41.50 -56.40
C ILE A 511 -3.74 -42.26 -56.37
N PHE A 512 -2.80 -41.86 -55.51
CA PHE A 512 -1.52 -42.55 -55.38
C PHE A 512 -1.66 -43.98 -54.84
N LEU A 513 -2.57 -44.19 -53.86
CA LEU A 513 -2.88 -45.50 -53.34
C LEU A 513 -3.65 -46.39 -54.35
N ALA A 514 -4.56 -45.80 -55.14
CA ALA A 514 -5.27 -46.50 -56.20
C ALA A 514 -4.35 -46.91 -57.36
N PHE A 515 -3.36 -46.08 -57.71
CA PHE A 515 -2.38 -46.39 -58.76
C PHE A 515 -1.46 -47.56 -58.37
N ILE A 516 -1.02 -47.66 -57.16
CA ILE A 516 -0.29 -48.80 -56.63
C ILE A 516 -1.13 -50.08 -56.66
N HIS A 517 -2.40 -49.98 -56.29
CA HIS A 517 -3.33 -51.13 -56.32
C HIS A 517 -3.62 -51.63 -57.74
N THR A 518 -3.74 -50.71 -58.72
CA THR A 518 -3.96 -51.04 -60.13
C THR A 518 -2.73 -51.67 -60.79
N ILE A 519 -1.52 -51.21 -60.46
CA ILE A 519 -0.28 -51.85 -60.98
C ILE A 519 -0.14 -53.28 -60.44
N ILE A 520 -0.49 -53.52 -59.17
CA ILE A 520 -0.42 -54.87 -58.56
C ILE A 520 -1.45 -55.84 -59.18
N VAL A 521 -2.60 -55.39 -59.61
CA VAL A 521 -3.66 -56.20 -60.23
C VAL A 521 -3.38 -56.52 -61.68
N PHE A 522 -2.52 -55.72 -62.42
CA PHE A 522 -2.14 -55.98 -63.81
C PHE A 522 -0.88 -56.82 -63.96
N THR A 523 -0.16 -57.11 -62.85
CA THR A 523 1.06 -57.95 -62.86
C THR A 523 0.82 -59.37 -62.31
N LEU A 524 -0.42 -59.72 -62.03
CA LEU A 524 -0.89 -61.09 -61.74
C LEU A 524 -1.79 -61.55 -62.86
#